data_5ee9f1d78907233a037292fbb719eaea
#
_entry.id   5ee9f1d78907233a037292fbb719eaea
#
_cell.length_a   1.000
_cell.length_b   1.000
_cell.length_c   1.000
_cell.angle_alpha   90.00
_cell.angle_beta   90.00
_cell.angle_gamma   90.00
#
_symmetry.space_group_name_H-M   'P 1'
#
loop_
_entity.id
_entity.type
_entity.pdbx_description
1 polymer ?
#
loop_
_entity_poly.entity_id
_entity_poly.type
_entity_poly.pdbx_seq_one_letter_code
_entity_poly.pdbx_strand_id
1 'polypeptide(L)'
;MRQFITKISLFFLAILICMIGLSVIHISDEFVIDTTHETSYKKLAWDITQFHNPEKLNDAHVFIGPSLIRGDINDSILCAKGIKSVNMGINRNGFDLDHYITHRVLETSRPQKIYMYRPREEGTLLHPMMPMLL
;
A
#
# COMPACT_ATOMS: atom_id res chain seq x y z
N MET A 1 -2.18 52.46 -0.38
CA MET A 1 -1.68 51.50 0.59
C MET A 1 -2.77 50.63 1.21
N ARG A 2 -3.83 51.21 1.77
CA ARG A 2 -4.94 50.47 2.41
C ARG A 2 -5.62 49.46 1.50
N GLN A 3 -5.94 49.83 0.23
CA GLN A 3 -6.57 48.91 -0.75
C GLN A 3 -5.65 47.76 -1.16
N PHE A 4 -4.34 47.96 -1.19
CA PHE A 4 -3.36 46.92 -1.50
C PHE A 4 -3.30 45.87 -0.40
N ILE A 5 -3.25 46.32 0.86
CA ILE A 5 -3.26 45.45 2.05
C ILE A 5 -4.55 44.60 2.06
N THR A 6 -5.70 45.22 1.80
CA THR A 6 -6.99 44.50 1.77
C THR A 6 -7.01 43.39 0.70
N LYS A 7 -6.48 43.69 -0.51
CA LYS A 7 -6.42 42.67 -1.60
C LYS A 7 -5.51 41.50 -1.24
N ILE A 8 -4.35 41.79 -0.64
CA ILE A 8 -3.42 40.74 -0.18
C ILE A 8 -4.07 39.88 0.91
N SER A 9 -4.72 40.52 1.89
CA SER A 9 -5.38 39.79 2.99
C SER A 9 -6.50 38.88 2.47
N LEU A 10 -7.29 39.35 1.50
CA LEU A 10 -8.33 38.55 0.86
C LEU A 10 -7.74 37.34 0.08
N PHE A 11 -6.61 37.55 -0.60
CA PHE A 11 -5.93 36.47 -1.31
C PHE A 11 -5.42 35.38 -0.36
N PHE A 12 -4.78 35.76 0.74
CA PHE A 12 -4.32 34.80 1.74
C PHE A 12 -5.48 34.11 2.46
N LEU A 13 -6.58 34.82 2.72
CA LEU A 13 -7.79 34.23 3.30
C LEU A 13 -8.39 33.16 2.36
N ALA A 14 -8.46 33.44 1.07
CA ALA A 14 -8.93 32.45 0.08
C ALA A 14 -8.05 31.20 0.04
N ILE A 15 -6.72 31.36 0.06
CA ILE A 15 -5.78 30.23 0.13
C ILE A 15 -6.02 29.41 1.41
N LEU A 16 -6.16 30.09 2.55
CA LEU A 16 -6.38 29.43 3.84
C LEU A 16 -7.68 28.61 3.83
N ILE A 17 -8.76 29.16 3.29
CA ILE A 17 -10.04 28.46 3.15
C ILE A 17 -9.89 27.23 2.24
N CYS A 18 -9.18 27.35 1.10
CA CYS A 18 -8.91 26.24 0.22
C CYS A 18 -8.09 25.14 0.92
N MET A 19 -7.06 25.50 1.66
CA MET A 19 -6.23 24.53 2.41
C MET A 19 -7.05 23.81 3.48
N ILE A 20 -7.89 24.52 4.22
CA ILE A 20 -8.79 23.91 5.21
C ILE A 20 -9.79 22.98 4.51
N GLY A 21 -10.36 23.41 3.39
CA GLY A 21 -11.27 22.59 2.60
C GLY A 21 -10.61 21.29 2.11
N LEU A 22 -9.38 21.37 1.60
CA LEU A 22 -8.63 20.19 1.16
C LEU A 22 -8.26 19.25 2.33
N SER A 23 -7.97 19.80 3.51
CA SER A 23 -7.64 18.97 4.69
C SER A 23 -8.83 18.20 5.25
N VAL A 24 -10.05 18.60 4.94
CA VAL A 24 -11.29 17.94 5.37
C VAL A 24 -11.73 16.87 4.36
N ILE A 25 -11.19 16.90 3.13
CA ILE A 25 -11.50 15.87 2.13
C ILE A 25 -10.85 14.55 2.57
N HIS A 26 -11.67 13.67 3.07
CA HIS A 26 -11.26 12.30 3.35
C HIS A 26 -11.16 11.54 2.02
N ILE A 27 -9.93 11.38 1.53
CA ILE A 27 -9.67 10.56 0.34
C ILE A 27 -9.81 9.10 0.77
N SER A 28 -10.81 8.40 0.26
CA SER A 28 -10.99 6.99 0.56
C SER A 28 -9.87 6.15 -0.05
N ASP A 29 -9.46 5.10 0.65
CA ASP A 29 -8.46 4.13 0.15
C ASP A 29 -8.87 3.57 -1.23
N GLU A 30 -10.17 3.37 -1.43
CA GLU A 30 -10.74 2.90 -2.69
C GLU A 30 -10.49 3.89 -3.83
N PHE A 31 -10.65 5.20 -3.60
CA PHE A 31 -10.34 6.23 -4.58
C PHE A 31 -8.85 6.27 -4.93
N VAL A 32 -7.97 6.12 -3.93
CA VAL A 32 -6.51 6.06 -4.15
C VAL A 32 -6.15 4.84 -5.00
N ILE A 33 -6.73 3.67 -4.71
CA ILE A 33 -6.50 2.44 -5.45
C ILE A 33 -6.97 2.58 -6.90
N ASP A 34 -8.11 3.20 -7.16
CA ASP A 34 -8.67 3.36 -8.50
C ASP A 34 -7.95 4.41 -9.34
N THR A 35 -7.48 5.50 -8.71
CA THR A 35 -6.82 6.60 -9.41
C THR A 35 -5.34 6.40 -9.62
N THR A 36 -4.66 5.54 -8.83
CA THR A 36 -3.25 5.21 -9.08
C THR A 36 -3.11 4.39 -10.35
N HIS A 37 -2.64 5.04 -11.41
CA HIS A 37 -2.30 4.38 -12.64
C HIS A 37 -1.16 3.39 -12.40
N GLU A 38 -1.50 2.15 -12.61
CA GLU A 38 -0.67 0.99 -12.79
C GLU A 38 0.37 0.57 -11.76
N THR A 39 0.23 -0.65 -11.48
CA THR A 39 1.15 -1.75 -11.20
C THR A 39 1.61 -1.85 -9.77
N SER A 40 2.72 -1.23 -9.40
CA SER A 40 3.32 -1.45 -8.08
C SER A 40 2.71 -0.57 -7.00
N TYR A 41 2.40 0.67 -7.32
CA TYR A 41 1.76 1.60 -6.38
C TYR A 41 0.31 1.19 -6.05
N LYS A 42 -0.46 0.83 -7.06
CA LYS A 42 -1.83 0.34 -6.87
C LYS A 42 -1.84 -0.96 -6.05
N LYS A 43 -0.90 -1.86 -6.32
CA LYS A 43 -0.76 -3.10 -5.58
C LYS A 43 -0.34 -2.85 -4.14
N LEU A 44 0.64 -1.96 -3.90
CA LEU A 44 1.05 -1.59 -2.55
C LEU A 44 -0.09 -0.93 -1.77
N ALA A 45 -0.83 0.00 -2.39
CA ALA A 45 -2.01 0.61 -1.77
C ALA A 45 -3.05 -0.46 -1.39
N TRP A 46 -3.31 -1.42 -2.29
CA TRP A 46 -4.18 -2.55 -2.00
C TRP A 46 -3.65 -3.40 -0.83
N ASP A 47 -2.36 -3.71 -0.80
CA ASP A 47 -1.74 -4.48 0.29
C ASP A 47 -1.90 -3.76 1.64
N ILE A 48 -1.74 -2.42 1.65
CA ILE A 48 -1.95 -1.60 2.85
C ILE A 48 -3.41 -1.71 3.34
N THR A 49 -4.40 -1.70 2.43
CA THR A 49 -5.79 -1.86 2.84
C THR A 49 -6.08 -3.24 3.45
N GLN A 50 -5.33 -4.28 3.06
CA GLN A 50 -5.48 -5.60 3.67
C GLN A 50 -5.02 -5.62 5.14
N PHE A 51 -4.05 -4.78 5.54
CA PHE A 51 -3.64 -4.67 6.94
C PHE A 51 -4.78 -4.15 7.84
N HIS A 52 -5.71 -3.36 7.28
CA HIS A 52 -6.90 -2.89 7.98
C HIS A 52 -8.07 -3.89 7.95
N ASN A 53 -7.90 -5.01 7.25
CA ASN A 53 -8.89 -6.08 7.17
C ASN A 53 -8.29 -7.43 7.57
N PRO A 54 -8.04 -7.64 8.87
CA PRO A 54 -7.35 -8.84 9.36
C PRO A 54 -8.12 -10.13 9.05
N GLU A 55 -9.44 -10.08 8.86
CA GLU A 55 -10.23 -11.28 8.55
C GLU A 55 -9.82 -11.93 7.25
N LYS A 56 -9.36 -11.15 6.27
CA LYS A 56 -8.85 -11.70 5.00
C LYS A 56 -7.54 -12.43 5.18
N LEU A 57 -6.69 -11.98 6.08
CA LEU A 57 -5.35 -12.51 6.34
C LEU A 57 -5.34 -13.64 7.36
N ASN A 58 -6.31 -13.66 8.29
CA ASN A 58 -6.41 -14.72 9.29
C ASN A 58 -6.66 -16.07 8.61
N ASP A 59 -5.92 -17.08 9.06
CA ASP A 59 -5.96 -18.45 8.53
C ASP A 59 -5.66 -18.56 7.03
N ALA A 60 -5.09 -17.52 6.43
CA ALA A 60 -4.72 -17.49 5.01
C ALA A 60 -3.26 -17.92 4.80
N HIS A 61 -3.01 -18.43 3.59
CA HIS A 61 -1.67 -18.59 3.03
C HIS A 61 -1.26 -17.26 2.39
N VAL A 62 -0.31 -16.54 2.98
CA VAL A 62 0.14 -15.22 2.50
C VAL A 62 1.44 -15.39 1.71
N PHE A 63 1.46 -14.87 0.49
CA PHE A 63 2.62 -14.92 -0.41
C PHE A 63 3.23 -13.54 -0.54
N ILE A 64 4.49 -13.38 -0.17
CA ILE A 64 5.22 -12.10 -0.17
C ILE A 64 6.47 -12.25 -1.03
N GLY A 65 6.75 -11.25 -1.86
CA GLY A 65 7.95 -11.26 -2.69
C GLY A 65 7.83 -10.43 -3.97
N PRO A 66 8.80 -10.61 -4.88
CA PRO A 66 8.91 -9.80 -6.09
C PRO A 66 7.86 -10.16 -7.15
N SER A 67 8.08 -9.66 -8.37
CA SER A 67 7.21 -9.86 -9.54
C SER A 67 6.89 -11.32 -9.83
N LEU A 68 7.79 -12.25 -9.52
CA LEU A 68 7.54 -13.70 -9.66
C LEU A 68 6.35 -14.14 -8.79
N ILE A 69 6.35 -13.76 -7.52
CA ILE A 69 5.22 -14.07 -6.63
C ILE A 69 3.94 -13.40 -7.15
N ARG A 70 4.03 -12.13 -7.56
CA ARG A 70 2.89 -11.40 -8.10
C ARG A 70 2.29 -12.07 -9.34
N GLY A 71 3.12 -12.52 -10.27
CA GLY A 71 2.69 -13.06 -11.55
C GLY A 71 2.36 -14.56 -11.54
N ASP A 72 3.11 -15.34 -10.78
CA ASP A 72 3.03 -16.80 -10.84
C ASP A 72 2.03 -17.39 -9.81
N ILE A 73 1.74 -16.64 -8.73
CA ILE A 73 0.78 -17.08 -7.73
C ILE A 73 -0.58 -16.41 -7.99
N ASN A 74 -1.54 -17.24 -8.42
CA ASN A 74 -2.92 -16.79 -8.58
C ASN A 74 -3.75 -17.22 -7.35
N ASP A 75 -3.95 -16.28 -6.43
CA ASP A 75 -4.71 -16.50 -5.20
C ASP A 75 -6.19 -16.79 -5.46
N SER A 76 -6.77 -16.26 -6.53
CA SER A 76 -8.15 -16.58 -6.89
C SER A 76 -8.32 -18.05 -7.26
N ILE A 77 -7.35 -18.66 -7.97
CA ILE A 77 -7.36 -20.09 -8.29
C ILE A 77 -7.20 -20.93 -7.01
N LEU A 78 -6.33 -20.50 -6.10
CA LEU A 78 -6.14 -21.20 -4.82
C LEU A 78 -7.40 -21.13 -3.97
N CYS A 79 -8.02 -19.97 -3.90
CA CYS A 79 -9.29 -19.78 -3.18
C CYS A 79 -10.43 -20.62 -3.77
N ALA A 80 -10.51 -20.73 -5.11
CA ALA A 80 -11.48 -21.60 -5.77
C ALA A 80 -11.28 -23.09 -5.44
N LYS A 81 -10.06 -23.50 -5.07
CA LYS A 81 -9.73 -24.86 -4.58
C LYS A 81 -9.89 -25.03 -3.06
N GLY A 82 -10.48 -24.06 -2.38
CA GLY A 82 -10.69 -24.08 -0.93
C GLY A 82 -9.46 -23.67 -0.10
N ILE A 83 -8.40 -23.18 -0.74
CA ILE A 83 -7.20 -22.71 -0.05
C ILE A 83 -7.29 -21.20 0.09
N LYS A 84 -7.63 -20.71 1.29
CA LYS A 84 -7.66 -19.28 1.56
C LYS A 84 -6.25 -18.70 1.38
N SER A 85 -6.07 -17.83 0.40
CA SER A 85 -4.77 -17.28 0.06
C SER A 85 -4.83 -15.80 -0.30
N VAL A 86 -3.74 -15.10 -0.04
CA VAL A 86 -3.58 -13.67 -0.35
C VAL A 86 -2.20 -13.47 -0.97
N ASN A 87 -2.16 -12.94 -2.18
CA ASN A 87 -0.92 -12.62 -2.87
C ASN A 87 -0.54 -11.14 -2.64
N MET A 88 0.51 -10.91 -1.85
CA MET A 88 1.10 -9.61 -1.56
C MET A 88 2.43 -9.38 -2.33
N GLY A 89 2.59 -10.02 -3.48
CA GLY A 89 3.76 -9.82 -4.33
C GLY A 89 3.73 -8.46 -5.03
N ILE A 90 4.87 -7.77 -5.04
CA ILE A 90 5.04 -6.44 -5.64
C ILE A 90 6.20 -6.45 -6.63
N ASN A 91 6.03 -5.76 -7.78
CA ASN A 91 7.11 -5.66 -8.75
C ASN A 91 8.31 -4.91 -8.19
N ARG A 92 9.51 -5.43 -8.47
CA ARG A 92 10.79 -4.86 -8.01
C ARG A 92 10.88 -4.71 -6.49
N ASN A 93 10.31 -5.66 -5.78
CA ASN A 93 10.33 -5.67 -4.33
C ASN A 93 11.78 -5.83 -3.82
N GLY A 94 12.14 -5.04 -2.82
CA GLY A 94 13.39 -5.17 -2.09
C GLY A 94 13.16 -5.90 -0.77
N PHE A 95 14.22 -6.36 -0.15
CA PHE A 95 14.16 -7.07 1.13
C PHE A 95 13.53 -6.23 2.26
N ASP A 96 13.75 -4.93 2.25
CA ASP A 96 13.18 -3.95 3.16
C ASP A 96 11.64 -3.95 3.12
N LEU A 97 11.07 -3.94 1.92
CA LEU A 97 9.62 -3.94 1.72
C LEU A 97 9.02 -5.30 2.07
N ASP A 98 9.67 -6.41 1.72
CA ASP A 98 9.24 -7.74 2.15
C ASP A 98 9.21 -7.87 3.67
N HIS A 99 10.24 -7.35 4.34
CA HIS A 99 10.31 -7.33 5.80
C HIS A 99 9.19 -6.47 6.40
N TYR A 100 8.96 -5.27 5.86
CA TYR A 100 7.90 -4.39 6.31
C TYR A 100 6.52 -5.06 6.19
N ILE A 101 6.20 -5.60 5.00
CA ILE A 101 4.91 -6.27 4.74
C ILE A 101 4.74 -7.45 5.70
N THR A 102 5.79 -8.28 5.86
CA THR A 102 5.75 -9.43 6.77
C THR A 102 5.47 -9.02 8.20
N HIS A 103 6.16 -7.98 8.68
CA HIS A 103 5.98 -7.46 10.03
C HIS A 103 4.55 -6.96 10.23
N ARG A 104 4.03 -6.17 9.28
CA ARG A 104 2.65 -5.65 9.34
C ARG A 104 1.61 -6.78 9.33
N VAL A 105 1.79 -7.79 8.48
CA VAL A 105 0.90 -8.96 8.46
C VAL A 105 0.88 -9.68 9.81
N LEU A 106 2.04 -9.89 10.43
CA LEU A 106 2.14 -10.56 11.73
C LEU A 106 1.60 -9.73 12.90
N GLU A 107 1.69 -8.39 12.81
CA GLU A 107 1.11 -7.49 13.82
C GLU A 107 -0.41 -7.45 13.77
N THR A 108 -0.98 -7.46 12.56
CA THR A 108 -2.41 -7.19 12.36
C THR A 108 -3.26 -8.45 12.22
N SER A 109 -2.64 -9.62 11.96
CA SER A 109 -3.38 -10.83 11.63
C SER A 109 -2.68 -12.11 12.12
N ARG A 110 -3.37 -13.25 11.93
CA ARG A 110 -2.87 -14.60 12.26
C ARG A 110 -2.92 -15.49 11.01
N PRO A 111 -2.00 -15.32 10.07
CA PRO A 111 -1.96 -16.15 8.87
C PRO A 111 -1.63 -17.60 9.22
N GLN A 112 -2.14 -18.55 8.44
CA GLN A 112 -1.80 -19.96 8.60
C GLN A 112 -0.34 -20.21 8.22
N LYS A 113 0.11 -19.59 7.11
CA LYS A 113 1.50 -19.67 6.64
C LYS A 113 1.87 -18.39 5.88
N ILE A 114 3.13 -18.01 5.98
CA ILE A 114 3.73 -16.97 5.14
C ILE A 114 4.80 -17.61 4.26
N TYR A 115 4.69 -17.39 2.97
CA TYR A 115 5.66 -17.82 1.98
C TYR A 115 6.42 -16.59 1.48
N MET A 116 7.73 -16.58 1.71
CA MET A 116 8.61 -15.51 1.24
C MET A 116 9.54 -16.03 0.16
N TYR A 117 9.59 -15.32 -0.96
CA TYR A 117 10.59 -15.59 -1.97
C TYR A 117 11.88 -14.84 -1.61
N ARG A 118 12.93 -15.59 -1.39
CA ARG A 118 14.28 -15.04 -1.15
C ARG A 118 15.16 -15.36 -2.34
N PRO A 119 15.53 -14.37 -3.17
CA PRO A 119 16.51 -14.60 -4.22
C PRO A 119 17.87 -14.95 -3.61
N ARG A 120 18.65 -15.75 -4.30
CA ARG A 120 20.02 -16.16 -3.84
C ARG A 120 21.01 -14.99 -3.77
N GLU A 121 20.75 -13.94 -4.57
CA GLU A 121 21.60 -12.74 -4.58
C GLU A 121 20.87 -11.64 -3.82
N GLU A 122 21.41 -11.28 -2.68
CA GLU A 122 20.89 -10.19 -1.84
C GLU A 122 21.24 -8.85 -2.47
N GLY A 123 20.37 -8.34 -3.31
CA GLY A 123 20.36 -6.92 -3.64
C GLY A 123 19.87 -6.13 -2.43
N THR A 124 20.75 -5.44 -1.74
CA THR A 124 20.45 -4.60 -0.57
C THR A 124 19.83 -3.25 -0.94
N LEU A 125 19.22 -3.14 -2.10
CA LEU A 125 18.63 -1.89 -2.55
C LEU A 125 17.28 -1.65 -1.85
N LEU A 126 17.18 -0.52 -1.16
CA LEU A 126 15.93 -0.03 -0.61
C LEU A 126 14.90 0.13 -1.73
N HIS A 127 13.70 -0.35 -1.49
CA HIS A 127 12.62 -0.19 -2.47
C HIS A 127 12.24 1.29 -2.60
N PRO A 128 12.06 1.83 -3.83
CA PRO A 128 11.74 3.24 -4.02
C PRO A 128 10.47 3.72 -3.30
N MET A 129 9.55 2.82 -2.99
CA MET A 129 8.31 3.13 -2.27
C MET A 129 8.45 3.08 -0.74
N MET A 130 9.59 2.63 -0.21
CA MET A 130 9.77 2.53 1.24
C MET A 130 9.55 3.86 1.99
N PRO A 131 10.02 5.02 1.48
CA PRO A 131 9.76 6.31 2.12
C PRO A 131 8.29 6.70 2.25
N MET A 132 7.40 6.07 1.50
CA MET A 132 5.95 6.32 1.57
C MET A 132 5.27 5.57 2.73
N LEU A 133 5.99 4.67 3.39
CA LEU A 133 5.48 3.80 4.47
C LEU A 133 5.99 4.23 5.85
N LEU A 134 6.91 5.18 5.90
CA LEU A 134 7.46 5.78 7.11
C LEU A 134 6.76 7.07 7.47
#